data_22c3f2df7aacd127bd1f21f0d7258bd0
#
_entry.id   22c3f2df7aacd127bd1f21f0d7258bd0
#
_cell.length_a   1.000
_cell.length_b   1.000
_cell.length_c   1.000
_cell.angle_alpha   90.00
_cell.angle_beta   90.00
_cell.angle_gamma   90.00
#
_symmetry.space_group_name_H-M   'P 1'
#
loop_
_entity.id
_entity.type
_entity.pdbx_description
1 polymer ?
#
loop_
_entity_poly.entity_id
_entity_poly.type
_entity_poly.pdbx_seq_one_letter_code
_entity_poly.pdbx_strand_id
1 'polypeptide(L)'
;MTISDFATKVKTSEKTVIRWINNGYIPGASVENNYIPDSARKPYTKARAKNSDAVYCSIVKACMNFCHVVPALYNMRDDEFNGYIDRLIAADYISTRVADGVTYYDAAITASDFSKSKLLKDLLPIIKAASEGAATAALKYMESKLI
;
A
#
# COMPACT_ATOMS: atom_id res chain seq x y z
N MET A 1 21.30 1.05 -1.35
CA MET A 1 21.97 -0.27 -1.51
C MET A 1 21.99 -0.68 -2.98
N THR A 2 22.78 -1.67 -3.31
CA THR A 2 22.83 -2.23 -4.67
C THR A 2 21.69 -3.22 -4.90
N ILE A 3 21.45 -3.55 -6.17
CA ILE A 3 20.47 -4.58 -6.55
C ILE A 3 20.84 -5.93 -5.92
N SER A 4 22.13 -6.27 -5.90
CA SER A 4 22.61 -7.50 -5.29
C SER A 4 22.33 -7.56 -3.78
N ASP A 5 22.58 -6.46 -3.07
CA ASP A 5 22.31 -6.37 -1.64
C ASP A 5 20.82 -6.55 -1.33
N PHE A 6 19.97 -5.89 -2.11
CA PHE A 6 18.52 -6.01 -1.93
C PHE A 6 18.02 -7.41 -2.22
N ALA A 7 18.51 -8.03 -3.29
CA ALA A 7 18.16 -9.41 -3.64
C ALA A 7 18.48 -10.38 -2.52
N THR A 8 19.65 -10.23 -1.91
CA THR A 8 20.05 -11.02 -0.73
C THR A 8 19.14 -10.76 0.46
N LYS A 9 18.84 -9.48 0.72
CA LYS A 9 17.99 -9.08 1.86
C LYS A 9 16.60 -9.69 1.77
N VAL A 10 15.99 -9.70 0.58
CA VAL A 10 14.62 -10.20 0.39
C VAL A 10 14.58 -11.65 -0.13
N LYS A 11 15.74 -12.30 -0.21
CA LYS A 11 15.88 -13.72 -0.56
C LYS A 11 15.32 -14.06 -1.94
N THR A 12 15.72 -13.29 -2.93
CA THR A 12 15.33 -13.51 -4.33
C THR A 12 16.53 -13.31 -5.25
N SER A 13 16.34 -13.53 -6.55
CA SER A 13 17.39 -13.32 -7.55
C SER A 13 17.48 -11.86 -7.98
N GLU A 14 18.66 -11.43 -8.42
CA GLU A 14 18.84 -10.10 -9.00
C GLU A 14 17.94 -9.89 -10.21
N LYS A 15 17.75 -10.92 -11.03
CA LYS A 15 16.87 -10.88 -12.20
C LYS A 15 15.43 -10.53 -11.80
N THR A 16 14.94 -11.08 -10.71
CA THR A 16 13.61 -10.77 -10.18
C THR A 16 13.54 -9.32 -9.70
N VAL A 17 14.58 -8.84 -9.01
CA VAL A 17 14.63 -7.45 -8.54
C VAL A 17 14.61 -6.48 -9.71
N ILE A 18 15.38 -6.75 -10.76
CA ILE A 18 15.42 -5.93 -11.97
C ILE A 18 14.04 -5.87 -12.61
N ARG A 19 13.33 -6.98 -12.67
CA ARG A 19 11.97 -7.04 -13.20
C ARG A 19 11.02 -6.17 -12.36
N TRP A 20 11.13 -6.23 -11.04
CA TRP A 20 10.32 -5.40 -10.15
C TRP A 20 10.59 -3.91 -10.37
N ILE A 21 11.85 -3.51 -10.51
CA ILE A 21 12.21 -2.12 -10.79
C ILE A 21 11.59 -1.67 -12.10
N ASN A 22 11.73 -2.47 -13.15
CA ASN A 22 11.21 -2.14 -14.48
C ASN A 22 9.69 -2.06 -14.51
N ASN A 23 9.01 -2.80 -13.64
CA ASN A 23 7.55 -2.74 -13.51
C ASN A 23 7.06 -1.61 -12.59
N GLY A 24 7.97 -0.84 -12.00
CA GLY A 24 7.61 0.26 -11.10
C GLY A 24 7.21 -0.18 -9.69
N TYR A 25 7.60 -1.38 -9.28
CA TYR A 25 7.22 -1.94 -7.98
C TYR A 25 8.14 -1.48 -6.84
N ILE A 26 9.29 -0.89 -7.15
CA ILE A 26 10.23 -0.39 -6.15
C ILE A 26 10.50 1.09 -6.43
N PRO A 27 9.70 2.01 -5.84
CA PRO A 27 9.87 3.44 -6.07
C PRO A 27 11.26 3.93 -5.64
N GLY A 28 11.82 4.82 -6.44
CA GLY A 28 13.13 5.40 -6.17
C GLY A 28 14.31 4.55 -6.60
N ALA A 29 14.08 3.32 -7.07
CA ALA A 29 15.13 2.43 -7.55
C ALA A 29 15.51 2.70 -9.01
N SER A 30 16.74 2.38 -9.37
CA SER A 30 17.26 2.53 -10.73
C SER A 30 18.15 1.35 -11.09
N VAL A 31 17.79 0.64 -12.16
CA VAL A 31 18.64 -0.44 -12.71
C VAL A 31 19.93 0.15 -13.25
N GLU A 32 19.83 1.26 -13.99
CA GLU A 32 20.97 1.94 -14.61
C GLU A 32 22.02 2.35 -13.60
N ASN A 33 21.60 2.88 -12.45
CA ASN A 33 22.49 3.33 -11.38
C ASN A 33 22.80 2.24 -10.36
N ASN A 34 22.28 1.03 -10.54
CA ASN A 34 22.40 -0.07 -9.57
C ASN A 34 22.06 0.39 -8.14
N TYR A 35 20.92 1.07 -8.01
CA TYR A 35 20.54 1.73 -6.77
C TYR A 35 19.14 1.33 -6.32
N ILE A 36 19.02 1.01 -5.04
CA ILE A 36 17.74 0.80 -4.36
C ILE A 36 17.80 1.55 -3.03
N PRO A 37 16.76 2.33 -2.68
CA PRO A 37 16.72 3.00 -1.38
C PRO A 37 16.89 2.01 -0.23
N ASP A 38 17.62 2.41 0.82
CA ASP A 38 17.82 1.55 1.99
C ASP A 38 16.52 1.21 2.71
N SER A 39 15.53 2.10 2.61
CA SER A 39 14.19 1.90 3.16
C SER A 39 13.31 0.96 2.35
N ALA A 40 13.73 0.56 1.14
CA ALA A 40 12.91 -0.22 0.23
C ALA A 40 12.46 -1.54 0.85
N ARG A 41 11.21 -1.91 0.56
CA ARG A 41 10.58 -3.14 1.02
C ARG A 41 10.29 -4.05 -0.16
N LYS A 42 10.18 -5.34 0.09
CA LYS A 42 9.77 -6.31 -0.91
C LYS A 42 8.36 -5.95 -1.42
N PRO A 43 8.14 -5.89 -2.76
CA PRO A 43 6.79 -5.68 -3.29
C PRO A 43 5.85 -6.82 -2.90
N TYR A 44 4.57 -6.48 -2.67
CA TYR A 44 3.56 -7.50 -2.36
C TYR A 44 3.06 -8.16 -3.66
N THR A 45 3.78 -9.18 -4.11
CA THR A 45 3.50 -9.84 -5.40
C THR A 45 2.18 -10.63 -5.42
N LYS A 46 1.54 -10.83 -4.27
CA LYS A 46 0.22 -11.47 -4.15
C LYS A 46 -0.93 -10.45 -4.22
N ALA A 47 -0.65 -9.25 -4.75
CA ALA A 47 -1.58 -8.12 -4.75
C ALA A 47 -2.78 -8.26 -5.68
N ARG A 48 -2.83 -9.27 -6.53
CA ARG A 48 -3.94 -9.47 -7.47
C ARG A 48 -5.28 -9.56 -6.75
N ALA A 49 -6.17 -8.63 -7.05
CA ALA A 49 -7.48 -8.53 -6.41
C ALA A 49 -8.56 -8.35 -7.48
N LYS A 50 -9.64 -9.13 -7.37
CA LYS A 50 -10.72 -9.17 -8.37
C LYS A 50 -11.79 -8.11 -8.13
N ASN A 51 -11.88 -7.56 -6.93
CA ASN A 51 -12.91 -6.59 -6.57
C ASN A 51 -12.40 -5.65 -5.47
N SER A 52 -13.16 -4.60 -5.18
CA SER A 52 -12.78 -3.59 -4.19
C SER A 52 -12.51 -4.17 -2.81
N ASP A 53 -13.34 -5.09 -2.34
CA ASP A 53 -13.16 -5.71 -1.03
C ASP A 53 -11.82 -6.42 -0.93
N ALA A 54 -11.46 -7.15 -1.99
CA ALA A 54 -10.18 -7.85 -2.06
C ALA A 54 -9.00 -6.89 -2.12
N VAL A 55 -9.14 -5.74 -2.76
CA VAL A 55 -8.10 -4.70 -2.80
C VAL A 55 -7.82 -4.17 -1.39
N TYR A 56 -8.85 -3.79 -0.64
CA TYR A 56 -8.68 -3.32 0.74
C TYR A 56 -7.97 -4.37 1.61
N CYS A 57 -8.41 -5.61 1.55
CA CYS A 57 -7.79 -6.70 2.31
C CYS A 57 -6.34 -6.92 1.90
N SER A 58 -6.05 -6.89 0.61
CA SER A 58 -4.70 -7.07 0.08
C SER A 58 -3.75 -6.00 0.59
N ILE A 59 -4.16 -4.73 0.57
CA ILE A 59 -3.33 -3.62 1.04
C ILE A 59 -3.01 -3.78 2.53
N VAL A 60 -4.01 -4.07 3.35
CA VAL A 60 -3.79 -4.27 4.79
C VAL A 60 -2.85 -5.45 5.06
N LYS A 61 -3.06 -6.57 4.37
CA LYS A 61 -2.19 -7.76 4.51
C LYS A 61 -0.76 -7.46 4.09
N ALA A 62 -0.56 -6.70 3.01
CA ALA A 62 0.76 -6.28 2.57
C ALA A 62 1.46 -5.47 3.65
N CYS A 63 0.76 -4.51 4.26
CA CYS A 63 1.31 -3.69 5.33
C CYS A 63 1.66 -4.53 6.57
N MET A 64 0.80 -5.49 6.94
CA MET A 64 1.07 -6.40 8.06
C MET A 64 2.31 -7.28 7.82
N ASN A 65 2.63 -7.58 6.56
CA ASN A 65 3.79 -8.37 6.17
C ASN A 65 5.02 -7.51 5.84
N PHE A 66 4.97 -6.21 6.13
CA PHE A 66 6.06 -5.26 5.84
C PHE A 66 6.45 -5.25 4.36
N CYS A 67 5.48 -5.49 3.49
CA CYS A 67 5.65 -5.40 2.05
C CYS A 67 5.24 -4.02 1.54
N HIS A 68 5.70 -3.68 0.34
CA HIS A 68 5.34 -2.44 -0.33
C HIS A 68 4.21 -2.68 -1.32
N VAL A 69 3.30 -1.72 -1.44
CA VAL A 69 2.23 -1.72 -2.43
C VAL A 69 2.31 -0.44 -3.25
N VAL A 70 2.07 -0.57 -4.55
CA VAL A 70 2.01 0.53 -5.51
C VAL A 70 0.83 0.31 -6.44
N PRO A 71 0.31 1.37 -7.10
CA PRO A 71 -0.82 1.22 -8.04
C PRO A 71 -0.57 0.18 -9.13
N ALA A 72 0.66 0.08 -9.63
CA ALA A 72 1.03 -0.84 -10.69
C ALA A 72 0.79 -2.31 -10.33
N LEU A 73 0.88 -2.67 -9.06
CA LEU A 73 0.59 -4.04 -8.59
C LEU A 73 -0.87 -4.43 -8.78
N TYR A 74 -1.77 -3.44 -8.82
CA TYR A 74 -3.22 -3.64 -8.96
C TYR A 74 -3.74 -3.21 -10.33
N ASN A 75 -2.86 -2.80 -11.26
CA ASN A 75 -3.25 -2.27 -12.56
C ASN A 75 -4.25 -1.12 -12.45
N MET A 76 -4.04 -0.22 -11.50
CA MET A 76 -4.93 0.92 -11.31
C MET A 76 -4.16 2.24 -11.41
N ARG A 77 -4.90 3.34 -11.63
CA ARG A 77 -4.33 4.68 -11.68
C ARG A 77 -3.97 5.15 -10.28
N ASP A 78 -3.07 6.14 -10.22
CA ASP A 78 -2.62 6.72 -8.95
C ASP A 78 -3.78 7.29 -8.13
N ASP A 79 -4.71 8.01 -8.74
CA ASP A 79 -5.85 8.60 -8.05
C ASP A 79 -6.78 7.55 -7.47
N GLU A 80 -7.01 6.45 -8.19
CA GLU A 80 -7.83 5.33 -7.73
C GLU A 80 -7.16 4.63 -6.55
N PHE A 81 -5.86 4.34 -6.65
CA PHE A 81 -5.08 3.73 -5.58
C PHE A 81 -5.09 4.62 -4.32
N ASN A 82 -4.86 5.91 -4.48
CA ASN A 82 -4.88 6.86 -3.36
C ASN A 82 -6.23 6.91 -2.67
N GLY A 83 -7.32 6.70 -3.39
CA GLY A 83 -8.66 6.58 -2.82
C GLY A 83 -8.76 5.41 -1.84
N TYR A 84 -8.24 4.24 -2.21
CA TYR A 84 -8.20 3.08 -1.32
C TYR A 84 -7.34 3.36 -0.09
N ILE A 85 -6.17 3.95 -0.28
CA ILE A 85 -5.26 4.30 0.82
C ILE A 85 -5.93 5.26 1.80
N ASP A 86 -6.54 6.33 1.29
CA ASP A 86 -7.18 7.35 2.13
C ASP A 86 -8.31 6.77 2.99
N ARG A 87 -9.10 5.87 2.42
CA ARG A 87 -10.19 5.19 3.16
C ARG A 87 -9.65 4.27 4.25
N LEU A 88 -8.56 3.55 3.97
CA LEU A 88 -7.93 2.69 4.97
C LEU A 88 -7.28 3.50 6.11
N ILE A 89 -6.72 4.66 5.80
CA ILE A 89 -6.19 5.59 6.82
C ILE A 89 -7.34 6.10 7.68
N ALA A 90 -8.45 6.52 7.05
CA ALA A 90 -9.63 7.01 7.76
C ALA A 90 -10.22 5.95 8.70
N ALA A 91 -10.12 4.68 8.33
CA ALA A 91 -10.61 3.55 9.15
C ALA A 91 -9.57 3.08 10.18
N ASP A 92 -8.42 3.72 10.28
CA ASP A 92 -7.33 3.39 11.22
C ASP A 92 -6.70 2.01 10.99
N TYR A 93 -6.69 1.52 9.76
CA TYR A 93 -6.06 0.23 9.41
C TYR A 93 -4.62 0.37 8.98
N ILE A 94 -4.26 1.52 8.40
CA ILE A 94 -2.89 1.80 7.96
C ILE A 94 -2.51 3.24 8.28
N SER A 95 -1.22 3.50 8.31
CA SER A 95 -0.63 4.84 8.42
C SER A 95 0.42 5.02 7.34
N THR A 96 0.81 6.28 7.09
CA THR A 96 1.83 6.60 6.10
C THR A 96 3.12 7.07 6.76
N ARG A 97 4.22 6.83 6.07
CA ARG A 97 5.55 7.27 6.48
C ARG A 97 6.36 7.57 5.24
N VAL A 98 7.17 8.63 5.28
CA VAL A 98 8.07 8.98 4.18
C VAL A 98 9.50 8.66 4.57
N ALA A 99 10.22 7.95 3.71
CA ALA A 99 11.64 7.66 3.86
C ALA A 99 12.29 7.64 2.47
N ASP A 100 13.44 8.26 2.33
CA ASP A 100 14.18 8.36 1.06
C ASP A 100 13.32 8.95 -0.08
N GLY A 101 12.41 9.88 0.24
CA GLY A 101 11.50 10.48 -0.73
C GLY A 101 10.36 9.57 -1.19
N VAL A 102 10.21 8.39 -0.60
CA VAL A 102 9.19 7.40 -0.95
C VAL A 102 8.18 7.29 0.19
N THR A 103 6.89 7.23 -0.17
CA THR A 103 5.82 7.02 0.81
C THR A 103 5.60 5.53 1.03
N TYR A 104 5.70 5.11 2.28
CA TYR A 104 5.44 3.75 2.72
C TYR A 104 4.18 3.70 3.57
N TYR A 105 3.55 2.53 3.61
CA TYR A 105 2.33 2.29 4.38
C TYR A 105 2.62 1.24 5.44
N ASP A 106 2.31 1.57 6.68
CA ASP A 106 2.52 0.69 7.82
C ASP A 106 1.16 0.22 8.37
N ALA A 107 1.09 -1.01 8.85
CA ALA A 107 -0.11 -1.51 9.48
C ALA A 107 -0.35 -0.79 10.80
N ALA A 108 -1.58 -0.29 11.00
CA ALA A 108 -2.02 0.29 12.26
C ALA A 108 -2.87 -0.70 13.07
N ILE A 109 -2.98 -1.92 12.59
CA ILE A 109 -3.73 -3.01 13.24
C ILE A 109 -2.83 -4.24 13.35
N THR A 110 -3.01 -5.03 14.40
CA THR A 110 -2.26 -6.29 14.57
C THR A 110 -2.92 -7.43 13.80
N ALA A 111 -2.13 -8.46 13.48
CA ALA A 111 -2.64 -9.64 12.78
C ALA A 111 -3.74 -10.35 13.58
N SER A 112 -3.65 -10.33 14.91
CA SER A 112 -4.66 -10.94 15.79
C SER A 112 -5.99 -10.18 15.79
N ASP A 113 -5.95 -8.86 15.57
CA ASP A 113 -7.14 -8.01 15.55
C ASP A 113 -7.74 -7.89 14.14
N PHE A 114 -7.02 -8.32 13.12
CA PHE A 114 -7.47 -8.22 11.74
C PHE A 114 -8.49 -9.31 11.40
N SER A 115 -9.65 -8.89 10.85
CA SER A 115 -10.56 -9.79 10.16
C SER A 115 -11.15 -9.07 8.96
N LYS A 116 -11.37 -9.81 7.88
CA LYS A 116 -11.96 -9.27 6.65
C LYS A 116 -13.34 -8.67 6.89
N SER A 117 -14.18 -9.37 7.66
CA SER A 117 -15.54 -8.91 7.95
C SER A 117 -15.57 -7.62 8.75
N LYS A 118 -14.70 -7.48 9.74
CA LYS A 118 -14.57 -6.26 10.53
C LYS A 118 -14.04 -5.11 9.68
N LEU A 119 -13.04 -5.36 8.85
CA LEU A 119 -12.49 -4.36 7.93
C LEU A 119 -13.57 -3.79 7.03
N LEU A 120 -14.35 -4.65 6.38
CA LEU A 120 -15.40 -4.20 5.46
C LEU A 120 -16.51 -3.46 6.19
N LYS A 121 -16.85 -3.88 7.40
CA LYS A 121 -17.81 -3.18 8.26
C LYS A 121 -17.32 -1.78 8.63
N ASP A 122 -16.06 -1.64 9.00
CA ASP A 122 -15.46 -0.36 9.39
C ASP A 122 -15.32 0.59 8.21
N LEU A 123 -15.12 0.07 6.99
CA LEU A 123 -15.02 0.85 5.77
C LEU A 123 -16.37 1.33 5.25
N LEU A 124 -17.46 0.65 5.58
CA LEU A 124 -18.77 0.90 5.01
C LEU A 124 -19.25 2.36 5.16
N PRO A 125 -19.17 2.98 6.35
CA PRO A 125 -19.58 4.39 6.50
C PRO A 125 -18.71 5.34 5.67
N ILE A 126 -17.43 5.04 5.51
CA ILE A 126 -16.47 5.86 4.74
C ILE A 126 -16.80 5.77 3.25
N ILE A 127 -17.02 4.57 2.73
CA ILE A 127 -17.38 4.32 1.34
C ILE A 127 -18.74 4.98 1.03
N LYS A 128 -19.70 4.85 1.93
CA LYS A 128 -21.02 5.45 1.78
C LYS A 128 -20.95 6.97 1.73
N ALA A 129 -20.18 7.60 2.59
CA ALA A 129 -19.99 9.06 2.58
C ALA A 129 -19.40 9.53 1.25
N ALA A 130 -18.44 8.79 0.68
CA ALA A 130 -17.84 9.11 -0.60
C ALA A 130 -18.83 8.95 -1.75
N SER A 131 -19.65 7.89 -1.73
CA SER A 131 -20.61 7.61 -2.81
C SER A 131 -21.83 8.55 -2.80
N GLU A 132 -22.13 9.20 -1.69
CA GLU A 132 -23.17 10.22 -1.59
C GLU A 132 -22.75 11.57 -2.21
N GLY A 133 -21.66 11.57 -2.97
CA GLY A 133 -21.22 12.71 -3.79
C GLY A 133 -20.53 13.81 -2.99
N ALA A 134 -20.22 13.53 -1.76
CA ALA A 134 -19.62 14.55 -0.92
C ALA A 134 -18.15 14.23 -0.65
N ALA A 135 -17.27 14.59 -1.60
CA ALA A 135 -15.84 14.69 -1.32
C ALA A 135 -15.63 15.48 -0.02
N THR A 136 -16.45 16.51 0.22
CA THR A 136 -16.46 17.29 1.44
C THR A 136 -16.83 16.47 2.68
N ALA A 137 -17.82 15.56 2.58
CA ALA A 137 -18.21 14.70 3.69
C ALA A 137 -17.14 13.66 4.02
N ALA A 138 -16.51 13.09 2.99
CA ALA A 138 -15.39 12.18 3.17
C ALA A 138 -14.20 12.88 3.84
N LEU A 139 -13.88 14.10 3.40
CA LEU A 139 -12.84 14.93 4.01
C LEU A 139 -13.15 15.23 5.48
N LYS A 140 -14.38 15.63 5.79
CA LYS A 140 -14.79 15.88 7.18
C LYS A 140 -14.69 14.63 8.03
N TYR A 141 -15.05 13.48 7.49
CA TYR A 141 -14.92 12.22 8.21
C TYR A 141 -13.45 11.92 8.50
N MET A 142 -12.57 12.09 7.52
CA MET A 142 -11.13 11.90 7.68
C MET A 142 -10.54 12.88 8.69
N GLU A 143 -10.92 14.15 8.63
CA GLU A 143 -10.49 15.18 9.59
C GLU A 143 -10.90 14.83 11.02
N SER A 144 -12.12 14.35 11.22
CA SER A 144 -12.60 13.95 12.55
C SER A 144 -11.82 12.75 13.11
N LYS A 145 -11.29 11.89 12.25
CA LYS A 145 -10.46 10.75 12.64
C LYS A 145 -9.02 11.15 12.99
N LEU A 146 -8.54 12.25 12.42
CA LEU A 146 -7.17 12.75 12.63
C LEU A 146 -7.04 13.63 13.87
N ILE A 147 -8.15 14.02 14.45
CA ILE A 147 -8.22 14.77 15.71
C ILE A 147 -8.42 13.79 16.88
#